data_bcfad151f9fd3d74504de783d3149f96
#
_entry.id   bcfad151f9fd3d74504de783d3149f96
#
_cell.length_a   1.000
_cell.length_b   1.000
_cell.length_c   1.000
_cell.angle_alpha   90.00
_cell.angle_beta   90.00
_cell.angle_gamma   90.00
#
_symmetry.space_group_name_H-M   'P 1'
#
loop_
_entity.id
_entity.type
_entity.pdbx_description
1 polymer ?
#
loop_
_entity_poly.entity_id
_entity_poly.type
_entity_poly.pdbx_seq_one_letter_code
_entity_poly.pdbx_strand_id
1 'polypeptide(L)'
;KKAGEGEFGAREAFERGTGRAFELAEQGLGSFDPSSATQAFMDPYKAQVVDAAMDRINREGAKRRQGDAAKAISAGAFGGSRAGVQAAETARAIEETKQSTVANLMSQGYDKALASAMATDEAARKRALQASGLTGELGARGTTIEQKAFEDAASRGLAAAGTSAGLSQTEEQLRQKAFESGASRTM
;
A
#
# COMPACT_ATOMS: atom_id res chain seq x y z
N LYS A 1 39.89 8.36 18.23
CA LYS A 1 39.18 9.08 17.14
C LYS A 1 38.16 8.21 16.40
N LYS A 2 38.10 6.88 16.56
CA LYS A 2 37.15 5.98 15.89
C LYS A 2 35.87 5.67 16.68
N ALA A 3 35.76 6.02 17.94
CA ALA A 3 34.60 5.75 18.76
C ALA A 3 33.38 6.67 18.46
N GLY A 4 33.61 7.85 17.94
CA GLY A 4 32.52 8.80 17.61
C GLY A 4 31.80 8.54 16.28
N GLU A 5 32.41 7.79 15.36
CA GLU A 5 31.80 7.53 14.04
C GLU A 5 30.67 6.48 14.08
N GLY A 6 30.72 5.55 15.04
CA GLY A 6 29.67 4.53 15.23
C GLY A 6 28.38 5.08 15.84
N GLU A 7 28.49 6.04 16.76
CA GLU A 7 27.34 6.66 17.44
C GLU A 7 26.51 7.54 16.49
N PHE A 8 27.18 8.23 15.56
CA PHE A 8 26.51 9.03 14.53
C PHE A 8 25.75 8.14 13.54
N GLY A 9 26.30 6.99 13.14
CA GLY A 9 25.67 6.07 12.20
C GLY A 9 24.39 5.43 12.76
N ALA A 10 24.38 5.05 14.04
CA ALA A 10 23.22 4.47 14.72
C ALA A 10 22.04 5.42 14.79
N ARG A 11 22.35 6.64 15.17
CA ARG A 11 21.35 7.69 15.32
C ARG A 11 20.73 8.06 13.97
N GLU A 12 21.55 8.18 12.94
CA GLU A 12 21.10 8.43 11.57
C GLU A 12 20.28 7.25 10.98
N ALA A 13 20.64 6.01 11.27
CA ALA A 13 19.89 4.83 10.84
C ALA A 13 18.53 4.75 11.56
N PHE A 14 18.49 5.06 12.85
CA PHE A 14 17.26 5.14 13.63
C PHE A 14 16.35 6.27 13.14
N GLU A 15 16.88 7.47 12.96
CA GLU A 15 16.11 8.62 12.46
C GLU A 15 15.58 8.37 11.04
N ARG A 16 16.36 7.75 10.17
CA ARG A 16 15.89 7.35 8.81
C ARG A 16 14.84 6.25 8.87
N GLY A 17 14.99 5.28 9.75
CA GLY A 17 14.03 4.18 9.92
C GLY A 17 12.71 4.66 10.51
N THR A 18 12.75 5.48 11.56
CA THR A 18 11.55 6.05 12.20
C THR A 18 10.88 7.09 11.31
N GLY A 19 11.65 7.93 10.59
CA GLY A 19 11.10 8.89 9.63
C GLY A 19 10.33 8.21 8.51
N ARG A 20 10.89 7.17 7.90
CA ARG A 20 10.21 6.37 6.88
C ARG A 20 8.98 5.63 7.41
N ALA A 21 9.04 5.11 8.63
CA ALA A 21 7.89 4.47 9.26
C ALA A 21 6.74 5.47 9.46
N PHE A 22 7.09 6.69 9.85
CA PHE A 22 6.12 7.77 10.02
C PHE A 22 5.50 8.21 8.69
N GLU A 23 6.30 8.42 7.64
CA GLU A 23 5.81 8.72 6.29
C GLU A 23 4.90 7.63 5.73
N LEU A 24 5.24 6.35 5.92
CA LEU A 24 4.40 5.23 5.49
C LEU A 24 3.10 5.14 6.28
N ALA A 25 3.13 5.44 7.58
CA ALA A 25 1.93 5.52 8.40
C ALA A 25 1.04 6.70 7.98
N GLU A 26 1.62 7.86 7.69
CA GLU A 26 0.90 9.04 7.23
C GLU A 26 0.27 8.83 5.85
N GLN A 27 0.96 8.17 4.91
CA GLN A 27 0.40 7.74 3.64
C GLN A 27 -0.77 6.75 3.83
N GLY A 28 -0.70 5.86 4.81
CA GLY A 28 -1.79 4.95 5.16
C GLY A 28 -2.98 5.63 5.82
N LEU A 29 -2.77 6.78 6.46
CA LEU A 29 -3.80 7.61 7.09
C LEU A 29 -4.34 8.71 6.16
N GLY A 30 -3.85 8.79 4.92
CA GLY A 30 -4.29 9.74 3.90
C GLY A 30 -5.81 9.77 3.76
N SER A 31 -6.38 10.92 3.46
CA SER A 31 -7.83 11.09 3.29
C SER A 31 -8.32 10.24 2.11
N PHE A 32 -9.12 9.23 2.41
CA PHE A 32 -9.87 8.49 1.40
C PHE A 32 -10.96 9.39 0.84
N ASP A 33 -10.94 9.64 -0.46
CA ASP A 33 -12.04 10.26 -1.17
C ASP A 33 -12.92 9.19 -1.83
N PRO A 34 -14.09 8.86 -1.24
CA PRO A 34 -14.97 7.83 -1.76
C PRO A 34 -15.49 8.16 -3.16
N SER A 35 -15.62 9.44 -3.50
CA SER A 35 -16.23 9.87 -4.76
C SER A 35 -15.31 9.59 -5.94
N SER A 36 -14.05 10.01 -5.87
CA SER A 36 -13.08 9.78 -6.93
C SER A 36 -12.72 8.29 -7.08
N ALA A 37 -12.57 7.57 -5.95
CA ALA A 37 -12.32 6.15 -5.96
C ALA A 37 -13.50 5.36 -6.55
N THR A 38 -14.74 5.68 -6.17
CA THR A 38 -15.95 5.04 -6.72
C THR A 38 -16.06 5.31 -8.22
N GLN A 39 -15.74 6.51 -8.68
CA GLN A 39 -15.79 6.88 -10.08
C GLN A 39 -14.82 6.03 -10.93
N ALA A 40 -13.61 5.80 -10.45
CA ALA A 40 -12.63 4.94 -11.12
C ALA A 40 -13.12 3.48 -11.33
N PHE A 41 -13.94 2.95 -10.41
CA PHE A 41 -14.57 1.64 -10.57
C PHE A 41 -15.85 1.69 -11.41
N MET A 42 -16.56 2.82 -11.42
CA MET A 42 -17.81 2.99 -12.20
C MET A 42 -17.56 3.12 -13.70
N ASP A 43 -16.48 3.76 -14.11
CA ASP A 43 -16.22 3.99 -15.53
C ASP A 43 -16.12 2.69 -16.35
N PRO A 44 -15.31 1.69 -15.97
CA PRO A 44 -15.29 0.40 -16.67
C PRO A 44 -16.61 -0.38 -16.54
N TYR A 45 -17.31 -0.28 -15.41
CA TYR A 45 -18.62 -0.91 -15.24
C TYR A 45 -19.65 -0.34 -16.20
N LYS A 46 -19.68 1.00 -16.37
CA LYS A 46 -20.55 1.70 -17.30
C LYS A 46 -20.33 1.21 -18.73
N ALA A 47 -19.07 1.21 -19.19
CA ALA A 47 -18.73 0.79 -20.55
C ALA A 47 -19.04 -0.69 -20.82
N GLN A 48 -18.78 -1.57 -19.86
CA GLN A 48 -18.94 -3.02 -20.09
C GLN A 48 -20.34 -3.55 -19.83
N VAL A 49 -21.03 -3.05 -18.83
CA VAL A 49 -22.31 -3.61 -18.37
C VAL A 49 -23.49 -2.79 -18.86
N VAL A 50 -23.46 -1.47 -18.68
CA VAL A 50 -24.59 -0.61 -19.03
C VAL A 50 -24.72 -0.51 -20.55
N ASP A 51 -23.62 -0.26 -21.25
CA ASP A 51 -23.65 -0.12 -22.72
C ASP A 51 -24.03 -1.46 -23.39
N ALA A 52 -23.48 -2.59 -22.90
CA ALA A 52 -23.89 -3.91 -23.40
C ALA A 52 -25.37 -4.23 -23.16
N ALA A 53 -25.92 -3.82 -22.01
CA ALA A 53 -27.33 -3.98 -21.70
C ALA A 53 -28.22 -3.10 -22.63
N MET A 54 -27.80 -1.86 -22.85
CA MET A 54 -28.47 -0.94 -23.76
C MET A 54 -28.49 -1.46 -25.19
N ASP A 55 -27.36 -1.97 -25.68
CA ASP A 55 -27.27 -2.59 -26.99
C ASP A 55 -28.19 -3.80 -27.15
N ARG A 56 -28.28 -4.62 -26.09
CA ARG A 56 -29.21 -5.76 -26.08
C ARG A 56 -30.66 -5.31 -26.17
N ILE A 57 -31.07 -4.33 -25.34
CA ILE A 57 -32.45 -3.78 -25.38
C ILE A 57 -32.76 -3.16 -26.72
N ASN A 58 -31.82 -2.45 -27.32
CA ASN A 58 -31.99 -1.86 -28.67
C ASN A 58 -32.23 -2.94 -29.73
N ARG A 59 -31.43 -4.03 -29.71
CA ARG A 59 -31.60 -5.15 -30.66
C ARG A 59 -32.93 -5.86 -30.44
N GLU A 60 -33.33 -6.13 -29.21
CA GLU A 60 -34.61 -6.74 -28.89
C GLU A 60 -35.79 -5.83 -29.26
N GLY A 61 -35.66 -4.53 -28.99
CA GLY A 61 -36.65 -3.53 -29.38
C GLY A 61 -36.82 -3.41 -30.91
N ALA A 62 -35.73 -3.50 -31.67
CA ALA A 62 -35.78 -3.53 -33.12
C ALA A 62 -36.52 -4.78 -33.66
N LYS A 63 -36.24 -5.95 -33.08
CA LYS A 63 -36.94 -7.22 -33.42
C LYS A 63 -38.43 -7.14 -33.11
N ARG A 64 -38.83 -6.58 -31.96
CA ARG A 64 -40.22 -6.40 -31.58
C ARG A 64 -40.94 -5.50 -32.59
N ARG A 65 -40.39 -4.34 -32.92
CA ARG A 65 -40.95 -3.42 -33.93
C ARG A 65 -41.12 -4.10 -35.28
N GLN A 66 -40.14 -4.87 -35.71
CA GLN A 66 -40.21 -5.63 -36.96
C GLN A 66 -41.30 -6.71 -36.92
N GLY A 67 -41.45 -7.42 -35.79
CA GLY A 67 -42.50 -8.41 -35.59
C GLY A 67 -43.89 -7.77 -35.56
N ASP A 68 -44.06 -6.63 -34.90
CA ASP A 68 -45.33 -5.89 -34.85
C ASP A 68 -45.73 -5.35 -36.23
N ALA A 69 -44.76 -4.83 -36.98
CA ALA A 69 -44.98 -4.41 -38.38
C ALA A 69 -45.41 -5.58 -39.29
N ALA A 70 -44.75 -6.74 -39.16
CA ALA A 70 -45.10 -7.95 -39.90
C ALA A 70 -46.52 -8.43 -39.57
N LYS A 71 -46.92 -8.42 -38.30
CA LYS A 71 -48.26 -8.76 -37.83
C LYS A 71 -49.32 -7.76 -38.38
N ALA A 72 -49.01 -6.47 -38.35
CA ALA A 72 -49.89 -5.45 -38.90
C ALA A 72 -50.13 -5.65 -40.40
N ILE A 73 -49.10 -5.98 -41.16
CA ILE A 73 -49.17 -6.28 -42.58
C ILE A 73 -50.02 -7.53 -42.84
N SER A 74 -49.78 -8.62 -42.11
CA SER A 74 -50.53 -9.87 -42.25
C SER A 74 -52.01 -9.74 -41.88
N ALA A 75 -52.35 -8.80 -40.99
CA ALA A 75 -53.71 -8.48 -40.60
C ALA A 75 -54.37 -7.47 -41.53
N GLY A 76 -53.77 -7.08 -42.64
CA GLY A 76 -54.30 -6.10 -43.61
C GLY A 76 -54.31 -4.66 -43.13
N ALA A 77 -53.63 -4.37 -42.03
CA ALA A 77 -53.59 -3.02 -41.46
C ALA A 77 -52.40 -2.21 -42.04
N PHE A 78 -52.52 -1.85 -43.28
CA PHE A 78 -51.55 -1.02 -44.00
C PHE A 78 -51.70 0.46 -43.56
N GLY A 79 -50.86 0.88 -42.57
CA GLY A 79 -50.69 2.30 -42.25
C GLY A 79 -51.86 3.00 -41.55
N GLY A 80 -52.79 2.26 -40.93
CA GLY A 80 -53.92 2.87 -40.19
C GLY A 80 -53.45 3.44 -38.83
N SER A 81 -54.28 4.39 -38.28
CA SER A 81 -54.04 5.05 -36.99
C SER A 81 -53.75 4.07 -35.85
N ARG A 82 -54.35 2.87 -35.86
CA ARG A 82 -54.10 1.81 -34.87
C ARG A 82 -52.67 1.29 -34.92
N ALA A 83 -52.10 1.08 -36.11
CA ALA A 83 -50.70 0.63 -36.24
C ALA A 83 -49.73 1.69 -35.73
N GLY A 84 -50.03 2.98 -35.95
CA GLY A 84 -49.26 4.08 -35.44
C GLY A 84 -49.28 4.17 -33.91
N VAL A 85 -50.44 4.00 -33.27
CA VAL A 85 -50.59 3.96 -31.83
C VAL A 85 -49.82 2.77 -31.21
N GLN A 86 -49.96 1.58 -31.78
CA GLN A 86 -49.26 0.39 -31.32
C GLN A 86 -47.72 0.54 -31.45
N ALA A 87 -47.24 1.12 -32.53
CA ALA A 87 -45.80 1.40 -32.70
C ALA A 87 -45.31 2.42 -31.68
N ALA A 88 -46.10 3.45 -31.33
CA ALA A 88 -45.76 4.43 -30.31
C ALA A 88 -45.75 3.83 -28.91
N GLU A 89 -46.70 2.96 -28.59
CA GLU A 89 -46.74 2.22 -27.31
C GLU A 89 -45.55 1.28 -27.17
N THR A 90 -45.21 0.53 -28.19
CA THR A 90 -44.03 -0.33 -28.23
C THR A 90 -42.74 0.49 -28.04
N ALA A 91 -42.63 1.64 -28.67
CA ALA A 91 -41.48 2.52 -28.52
C ALA A 91 -41.36 3.06 -27.08
N ARG A 92 -42.51 3.49 -26.47
CA ARG A 92 -42.53 3.92 -25.05
C ARG A 92 -42.13 2.82 -24.12
N ALA A 93 -42.68 1.60 -24.27
CA ALA A 93 -42.34 0.46 -23.43
C ALA A 93 -40.83 0.07 -23.50
N ILE A 94 -40.23 0.19 -24.68
CA ILE A 94 -38.79 -0.03 -24.87
C ILE A 94 -37.99 1.05 -24.13
N GLU A 95 -38.39 2.32 -24.25
CA GLU A 95 -37.69 3.42 -23.59
C GLU A 95 -37.81 3.35 -22.05
N GLU A 96 -38.97 3.00 -21.52
CA GLU A 96 -39.21 2.77 -20.09
C GLU A 96 -38.37 1.59 -19.57
N THR A 97 -38.27 0.51 -20.37
CA THR A 97 -37.38 -0.62 -20.05
C THR A 97 -35.92 -0.21 -20.01
N LYS A 98 -35.47 0.63 -20.94
CA LYS A 98 -34.11 1.18 -20.93
C LYS A 98 -33.84 1.99 -19.68
N GLN A 99 -34.70 2.96 -19.37
CA GLN A 99 -34.52 3.84 -18.20
C GLN A 99 -34.48 3.04 -16.91
N SER A 100 -35.43 2.13 -16.71
CA SER A 100 -35.46 1.29 -15.51
C SER A 100 -34.24 0.35 -15.38
N THR A 101 -33.82 -0.24 -16.51
CA THR A 101 -32.64 -1.10 -16.54
C THR A 101 -31.37 -0.33 -16.23
N VAL A 102 -31.18 0.84 -16.85
CA VAL A 102 -30.04 1.70 -16.61
C VAL A 102 -30.01 2.16 -15.15
N ALA A 103 -31.15 2.63 -14.61
CA ALA A 103 -31.24 3.05 -13.21
C ALA A 103 -30.84 1.93 -12.24
N ASN A 104 -31.36 0.73 -12.45
CA ASN A 104 -31.04 -0.44 -11.64
C ASN A 104 -29.57 -0.85 -11.75
N LEU A 105 -29.01 -0.90 -12.96
CA LEU A 105 -27.60 -1.24 -13.16
C LEU A 105 -26.66 -0.19 -12.58
N MET A 106 -27.00 1.09 -12.72
CA MET A 106 -26.20 2.18 -12.12
C MET A 106 -26.22 2.13 -10.61
N SER A 107 -27.38 1.89 -9.98
CA SER A 107 -27.46 1.71 -8.52
C SER A 107 -26.62 0.54 -8.06
N GLN A 108 -26.80 -0.65 -8.65
CA GLN A 108 -26.01 -1.83 -8.31
C GLN A 108 -24.51 -1.64 -8.58
N GLY A 109 -24.18 -0.95 -9.67
CA GLY A 109 -22.78 -0.62 -10.00
C GLY A 109 -22.18 0.29 -8.98
N TYR A 110 -22.90 1.31 -8.54
CA TYR A 110 -22.44 2.24 -7.52
C TYR A 110 -22.16 1.54 -6.19
N ASP A 111 -23.07 0.69 -5.72
CA ASP A 111 -22.91 -0.05 -4.47
C ASP A 111 -21.67 -0.96 -4.53
N LYS A 112 -21.47 -1.67 -5.64
CA LYS A 112 -20.29 -2.51 -5.86
C LYS A 112 -19.01 -1.69 -5.97
N ALA A 113 -19.04 -0.58 -6.66
CA ALA A 113 -17.90 0.31 -6.82
C ALA A 113 -17.48 0.91 -5.48
N LEU A 114 -18.44 1.37 -4.67
CA LEU A 114 -18.20 1.88 -3.33
C LEU A 114 -17.61 0.80 -2.42
N ALA A 115 -18.17 -0.40 -2.41
CA ALA A 115 -17.64 -1.51 -1.63
C ALA A 115 -16.21 -1.89 -2.06
N SER A 116 -15.93 -1.91 -3.38
CA SER A 116 -14.59 -2.19 -3.91
C SER A 116 -13.59 -1.08 -3.57
N ALA A 117 -14.01 0.18 -3.63
CA ALA A 117 -13.19 1.32 -3.26
C ALA A 117 -12.81 1.27 -1.78
N MET A 118 -13.78 1.01 -0.89
CA MET A 118 -13.54 0.86 0.55
C MET A 118 -12.60 -0.32 0.86
N ALA A 119 -12.82 -1.47 0.22
CA ALA A 119 -11.97 -2.65 0.42
C ALA A 119 -10.53 -2.40 -0.04
N THR A 120 -10.34 -1.67 -1.14
CA THR A 120 -9.02 -1.31 -1.66
C THR A 120 -8.30 -0.34 -0.72
N ASP A 121 -9.02 0.66 -0.19
CA ASP A 121 -8.48 1.61 0.79
C ASP A 121 -8.09 0.90 2.10
N GLU A 122 -8.97 0.04 2.63
CA GLU A 122 -8.67 -0.74 3.84
C GLU A 122 -7.44 -1.65 3.64
N ALA A 123 -7.32 -2.29 2.48
CA ALA A 123 -6.16 -3.11 2.16
C ALA A 123 -4.88 -2.26 2.01
N ALA A 124 -4.97 -1.04 1.48
CA ALA A 124 -3.86 -0.10 1.38
C ALA A 124 -3.41 0.37 2.77
N ARG A 125 -4.35 0.74 3.63
CA ARG A 125 -4.08 1.13 5.03
C ARG A 125 -3.43 0.00 5.83
N LYS A 126 -3.95 -1.22 5.73
CA LYS A 126 -3.34 -2.40 6.38
C LYS A 126 -1.91 -2.62 5.93
N ARG A 127 -1.65 -2.53 4.62
CA ARG A 127 -0.28 -2.66 4.07
C ARG A 127 0.65 -1.55 4.56
N ALA A 128 0.18 -0.30 4.61
CA ALA A 128 0.96 0.83 5.10
C ALA A 128 1.30 0.66 6.60
N LEU A 129 0.34 0.26 7.43
CA LEU A 129 0.55 -0.02 8.85
C LEU A 129 1.52 -1.19 9.09
N GLN A 130 1.42 -2.26 8.31
CA GLN A 130 2.37 -3.37 8.37
C GLN A 130 3.78 -2.94 7.96
N ALA A 131 3.90 -2.17 6.88
CA ALA A 131 5.18 -1.65 6.43
C ALA A 131 5.82 -0.72 7.47
N SER A 132 5.04 0.18 8.11
CA SER A 132 5.52 1.06 9.16
C SER A 132 5.99 0.28 10.40
N GLY A 133 5.25 -0.76 10.79
CA GLY A 133 5.65 -1.66 11.89
C GLY A 133 6.97 -2.38 11.62
N LEU A 134 7.14 -2.96 10.44
CA LEU A 134 8.38 -3.62 10.02
C LEU A 134 9.56 -2.64 9.98
N THR A 135 9.35 -1.43 9.47
CA THR A 135 10.40 -0.41 9.40
C THR A 135 10.80 0.06 10.79
N GLY A 136 9.85 0.22 11.71
CA GLY A 136 10.12 0.53 13.12
C GLY A 136 10.89 -0.57 13.83
N GLU A 137 10.53 -1.84 13.61
CA GLU A 137 11.24 -2.99 14.19
C GLU A 137 12.67 -3.12 13.67
N LEU A 138 12.88 -2.92 12.37
CA LEU A 138 14.22 -2.91 11.77
C LEU A 138 15.08 -1.77 12.33
N GLY A 139 14.51 -0.58 12.54
CA GLY A 139 15.19 0.52 13.19
C GLY A 139 15.62 0.18 14.62
N ALA A 140 14.73 -0.40 15.42
CA ALA A 140 15.04 -0.82 16.78
C ALA A 140 16.11 -1.92 16.84
N ARG A 141 16.09 -2.88 15.91
CA ARG A 141 17.14 -3.92 15.82
C ARG A 141 18.49 -3.33 15.43
N GLY A 142 18.50 -2.36 14.51
CA GLY A 142 19.71 -1.65 14.10
C GLY A 142 20.40 -0.99 15.29
N THR A 143 19.66 -0.25 16.11
CA THR A 143 20.20 0.41 17.32
C THR A 143 20.76 -0.59 18.33
N THR A 144 20.08 -1.73 18.54
CA THR A 144 20.54 -2.77 19.46
C THR A 144 21.85 -3.41 19.00
N ILE A 145 22.04 -3.66 17.71
CA ILE A 145 23.26 -4.23 17.14
C ILE A 145 24.43 -3.24 17.31
N GLU A 146 24.19 -1.96 17.05
CA GLU A 146 25.23 -0.94 17.17
C GLU A 146 25.63 -0.69 18.63
N GLN A 147 24.67 -0.69 19.57
CA GLN A 147 24.93 -0.59 21.00
C GLN A 147 25.81 -1.76 21.48
N LYS A 148 25.51 -2.99 21.08
CA LYS A 148 26.35 -4.16 21.38
C LYS A 148 27.75 -4.04 20.77
N ALA A 149 27.86 -3.59 19.53
CA ALA A 149 29.14 -3.41 18.87
C ALA A 149 29.98 -2.35 19.59
N PHE A 150 29.38 -1.30 20.12
CA PHE A 150 30.06 -0.28 20.94
C PHE A 150 30.49 -0.84 22.27
N GLU A 151 29.64 -1.57 23.00
CA GLU A 151 29.98 -2.21 24.27
C GLU A 151 31.14 -3.23 24.12
N ASP A 152 31.11 -4.01 23.05
CA ASP A 152 32.20 -4.96 22.72
C ASP A 152 33.49 -4.26 22.33
N ALA A 153 33.45 -3.12 21.68
CA ALA A 153 34.64 -2.32 21.37
C ALA A 153 35.21 -1.66 22.61
N ALA A 154 34.36 -1.13 23.49
CA ALA A 154 34.75 -0.53 24.75
C ALA A 154 35.39 -1.58 25.70
N SER A 155 34.80 -2.77 25.83
CA SER A 155 35.32 -3.87 26.63
C SER A 155 36.68 -4.36 26.11
N ARG A 156 36.87 -4.49 24.81
CA ARG A 156 38.16 -4.82 24.18
C ARG A 156 39.19 -3.74 24.42
N GLY A 157 38.80 -2.46 24.37
CA GLY A 157 39.66 -1.33 24.68
C GLY A 157 40.15 -1.34 26.11
N LEU A 158 39.27 -1.61 27.08
CA LEU A 158 39.60 -1.74 28.49
C LEU A 158 40.52 -2.95 28.75
N ALA A 159 40.26 -4.09 28.14
CA ALA A 159 41.12 -5.28 28.25
C ALA A 159 42.52 -5.03 27.68
N ALA A 160 42.65 -4.33 26.55
CA ALA A 160 43.91 -3.95 25.96
C ALA A 160 44.69 -2.95 26.86
N ALA A 161 43.99 -1.98 27.45
CA ALA A 161 44.58 -1.03 28.40
C ALA A 161 45.09 -1.76 29.68
N GLY A 162 44.31 -2.72 30.20
CA GLY A 162 44.72 -3.56 31.35
C GLY A 162 45.96 -4.40 31.05
N THR A 163 46.06 -5.01 29.86
CA THR A 163 47.24 -5.77 29.43
C THR A 163 48.47 -4.86 29.27
N SER A 164 48.32 -3.67 28.70
CA SER A 164 49.44 -2.73 28.56
C SER A 164 49.96 -2.21 29.89
N ALA A 165 49.06 -1.94 30.85
CA ALA A 165 49.44 -1.57 32.22
C ALA A 165 50.16 -2.71 32.94
N GLY A 166 49.72 -3.96 32.79
CA GLY A 166 50.39 -5.14 33.33
C GLY A 166 51.79 -5.36 32.76
N LEU A 167 51.97 -5.14 31.46
CA LEU A 167 53.30 -5.21 30.82
C LEU A 167 54.24 -4.12 31.30
N SER A 168 53.78 -2.90 31.53
CA SER A 168 54.56 -1.80 32.06
C SER A 168 55.05 -2.10 33.51
N GLN A 169 54.20 -2.66 34.36
CA GLN A 169 54.56 -3.08 35.71
C GLN A 169 55.62 -4.21 35.72
N THR A 170 55.46 -5.16 34.79
CA THR A 170 56.43 -6.27 34.66
C THR A 170 57.77 -5.76 34.17
N GLU A 171 57.82 -4.81 33.24
CA GLU A 171 59.06 -4.19 32.77
C GLU A 171 59.74 -3.39 33.87
N GLU A 172 59.01 -2.69 34.70
CA GLU A 172 59.52 -1.97 35.84
C GLU A 172 60.13 -2.89 36.93
N GLN A 173 59.46 -4.00 37.23
CA GLN A 173 59.98 -5.04 38.11
C GLN A 173 61.25 -5.71 37.57
N LEU A 174 61.32 -5.95 36.26
CA LEU A 174 62.53 -6.50 35.64
C LEU A 174 63.71 -5.52 35.71
N ARG A 175 63.48 -4.24 35.50
CA ARG A 175 64.49 -3.17 35.65
C ARG A 175 65.00 -3.09 37.09
N GLN A 176 64.13 -3.19 38.09
CA GLN A 176 64.48 -3.15 39.49
C GLN A 176 65.32 -4.36 39.87
N LYS A 177 64.94 -5.57 39.45
CA LYS A 177 65.73 -6.80 39.63
C LYS A 177 67.10 -6.74 38.94
N ALA A 178 67.18 -6.18 37.74
CA ALA A 178 68.44 -6.00 37.02
C ALA A 178 69.40 -5.05 37.79
N PHE A 179 68.82 -3.97 38.34
CA PHE A 179 69.56 -3.01 39.13
C PHE A 179 70.12 -3.64 40.42
N GLU A 180 69.31 -4.40 41.19
CA GLU A 180 69.67 -5.10 42.37
C GLU A 180 70.73 -6.17 42.09
N SER A 181 70.65 -6.92 41.02
CA SER A 181 71.67 -7.91 40.63
C SER A 181 72.97 -7.30 40.15
N GLY A 182 72.93 -6.10 39.59
CA GLY A 182 74.13 -5.32 39.23
C GLY A 182 74.85 -4.78 40.44
N ALA A 183 74.13 -4.30 41.47
CA ALA A 183 74.65 -3.78 42.67
C ALA A 183 75.35 -4.86 43.54
N SER A 184 74.88 -6.13 43.46
CA SER A 184 75.44 -7.24 44.19
C SER A 184 76.74 -7.80 43.58
N ARG A 185 77.14 -7.39 42.40
CA ARG A 185 78.37 -7.84 41.71
C ARG A 185 79.57 -6.90 41.92
N THR A 186 79.34 -5.75 42.51
CA THR A 186 80.41 -4.74 42.77
C THR A 186 80.93 -4.67 44.21
N MET A 187 80.59 -5.61 45.02
CA MET A 187 81.24 -5.89 46.33
C MET A 187 82.05 -7.19 46.21
#